data_1f5b28f61038b7a635b78d0273836155
#
_entry.id   1f5b28f61038b7a635b78d0273836155
#
_cell.length_a   1.000
_cell.length_b   1.000
_cell.length_c   1.000
_cell.angle_alpha   90.00
_cell.angle_beta   90.00
_cell.angle_gamma   90.00
#
_symmetry.space_group_name_H-M   'P 1'
#
loop_
_entity.id
_entity.type
_entity.pdbx_description
1 polymer ?
#
loop_
_entity_poly.entity_id
_entity_poly.type
_entity_poly.pdbx_seq_one_letter_code
_entity_poly.pdbx_strand_id
1 'polypeptide(L)'
;AAHLALVWYQKHTQFPGPGRAENNVVGVRILPLFGIKAAAFGLITAGVLALMAGLTTINAIWLLGPYNPAQVSAGSQPDIYMLWTDGLARVMPAWELYLGHYTVPGAFWVAMLAGLMVVLLIAYPFIEAKITGDTAHHNLLQRPRDVPVRTSLGMMGIAFYFLVTLSGGNDLFAYHFGVSLNAMTWVGRIGLIVLPPLAYFVTYRICIGLQRSDREVLEHGIETGVIKMMPNGAFVEIHQPLGEVDEHGHPVPLPYAGAPVPKQMNQLGFSGHPGRGTLTPDPEDVARKAAQIEHENHQEEYEMLQALNKANRDADEGNKKS
;
A
#
# COMPACT_ATOMS: atom_id res chain seq x y z
N ALA A 1 -9.01 5.35 13.45
CA ALA A 1 -7.60 5.70 13.19
C ALA A 1 -6.64 4.85 14.04
N ALA A 2 -6.76 4.82 15.39
CA ALA A 2 -5.86 4.08 16.28
C ALA A 2 -5.78 2.57 15.95
N HIS A 3 -6.91 1.92 15.70
CA HIS A 3 -6.94 0.51 15.30
C HIS A 3 -6.13 0.24 14.04
N LEU A 4 -6.31 1.03 12.99
CA LEU A 4 -5.56 0.88 11.74
C LEU A 4 -4.06 1.16 11.92
N ALA A 5 -3.70 2.15 12.75
CA ALA A 5 -2.32 2.42 13.08
C ALA A 5 -1.66 1.24 13.82
N LEU A 6 -2.37 0.61 14.76
CA LEU A 6 -1.90 -0.58 15.47
C LEU A 6 -1.75 -1.80 14.57
N VAL A 7 -2.69 -2.03 13.65
CA VAL A 7 -2.59 -3.11 12.64
C VAL A 7 -1.35 -2.90 11.77
N TRP A 8 -1.08 -1.66 11.35
CA TRP A 8 0.13 -1.32 10.60
C TRP A 8 1.39 -1.54 11.44
N TYR A 9 1.39 -1.12 12.69
CA TYR A 9 2.51 -1.31 13.61
C TYR A 9 2.83 -2.79 13.87
N GLN A 10 1.81 -3.64 13.99
CA GLN A 10 1.94 -5.08 14.17
C GLN A 10 2.38 -5.83 12.89
N LYS A 11 2.49 -5.11 11.74
CA LYS A 11 2.95 -5.67 10.46
C LYS A 11 2.07 -6.82 9.99
N HIS A 12 0.86 -6.48 9.54
CA HIS A 12 -0.11 -7.42 8.96
C HIS A 12 0.36 -8.15 7.69
N THR A 13 1.50 -7.73 7.11
CA THR A 13 2.16 -8.36 5.96
C THR A 13 3.62 -8.65 6.27
N GLN A 14 4.25 -9.53 5.51
CA GLN A 14 5.67 -9.82 5.65
C GLN A 14 6.50 -8.73 4.98
N PHE A 15 7.27 -8.00 5.79
CA PHE A 15 8.22 -7.01 5.32
C PHE A 15 9.57 -7.67 5.01
N PRO A 16 10.34 -7.14 4.03
CA PRO A 16 11.70 -7.60 3.79
C PRO A 16 12.55 -7.50 5.06
N GLY A 17 13.40 -8.48 5.27
CA GLY A 17 14.30 -8.52 6.42
C GLY A 17 14.98 -9.87 6.55
N PRO A 18 15.89 -10.02 7.52
CA PRO A 18 16.63 -11.26 7.73
C PRO A 18 15.73 -12.46 7.95
N GLY A 19 16.02 -13.56 7.28
CA GLY A 19 15.27 -14.81 7.40
C GLY A 19 13.85 -14.75 6.82
N ARG A 20 13.51 -13.72 6.05
CA ARG A 20 12.22 -13.59 5.36
C ARG A 20 12.43 -13.74 3.87
N ALA A 21 11.82 -14.75 3.29
CA ALA A 21 11.89 -15.07 1.87
C ALA A 21 10.49 -15.14 1.27
N GLU A 22 10.41 -15.14 -0.05
CA GLU A 22 9.13 -15.24 -0.76
C GLU A 22 8.41 -16.58 -0.51
N ASN A 23 9.14 -17.62 -0.15
CA ASN A 23 8.63 -18.98 0.03
C ASN A 23 8.40 -19.38 1.50
N ASN A 24 8.78 -18.57 2.47
CA ASN A 24 8.60 -18.88 3.91
C ASN A 24 7.52 -18.05 4.59
N VAL A 25 6.52 -17.62 3.85
CA VAL A 25 5.35 -16.91 4.36
C VAL A 25 4.28 -17.89 4.80
N VAL A 26 3.84 -17.77 6.05
CA VAL A 26 2.68 -18.51 6.56
C VAL A 26 1.43 -17.68 6.31
N GLY A 27 0.46 -18.25 5.61
CA GLY A 27 -0.81 -17.57 5.34
C GLY A 27 -1.57 -18.14 4.16
N VAL A 28 -2.70 -17.53 3.88
CA VAL A 28 -3.58 -17.88 2.76
C VAL A 28 -3.41 -16.83 1.65
N ARG A 29 -3.33 -17.29 0.40
CA ARG A 29 -3.26 -16.37 -0.75
C ARG A 29 -4.46 -15.42 -0.78
N ILE A 30 -4.18 -14.14 -0.95
CA ILE A 30 -5.23 -13.11 -1.05
C ILE A 30 -6.12 -13.41 -2.26
N LEU A 31 -5.54 -13.66 -3.42
CA LEU A 31 -6.27 -14.06 -4.62
C LEU A 31 -5.90 -15.50 -5.02
N PRO A 32 -6.87 -16.35 -5.34
CA PRO A 32 -8.32 -16.08 -5.32
C PRO A 32 -8.99 -16.32 -3.95
N LEU A 33 -8.33 -17.02 -3.02
CA LEU A 33 -9.00 -17.71 -1.93
C LEU A 33 -9.58 -16.74 -0.87
N PHE A 34 -8.73 -15.86 -0.31
CA PHE A 34 -9.16 -14.90 0.70
C PHE A 34 -10.11 -13.85 0.09
N GLY A 35 -9.81 -13.36 -1.11
CA GLY A 35 -10.62 -12.37 -1.80
C GLY A 35 -12.03 -12.84 -2.07
N ILE A 36 -12.21 -14.09 -2.54
CA ILE A 36 -13.54 -14.67 -2.77
C ILE A 36 -14.31 -14.84 -1.45
N LYS A 37 -13.64 -15.35 -0.41
CA LYS A 37 -14.26 -15.49 0.92
C LYS A 37 -14.68 -14.14 1.50
N ALA A 38 -13.79 -13.16 1.46
CA ALA A 38 -14.07 -11.81 1.95
C ALA A 38 -15.21 -11.13 1.18
N ALA A 39 -15.24 -11.29 -0.15
CA ALA A 39 -16.33 -10.79 -0.98
C ALA A 39 -17.66 -11.45 -0.64
N ALA A 40 -17.68 -12.78 -0.47
CA ALA A 40 -18.90 -13.51 -0.09
C ALA A 40 -19.46 -13.05 1.27
N PHE A 41 -18.61 -12.96 2.29
CA PHE A 41 -19.02 -12.46 3.60
C PHE A 41 -19.42 -10.98 3.55
N GLY A 42 -18.72 -10.16 2.77
CA GLY A 42 -19.06 -8.76 2.55
C GLY A 42 -20.46 -8.60 1.93
N LEU A 43 -20.79 -9.40 0.91
CA LEU A 43 -22.10 -9.39 0.27
C LEU A 43 -23.23 -9.86 1.22
N ILE A 44 -22.97 -10.91 2.02
CA ILE A 44 -23.92 -11.37 3.03
C ILE A 44 -24.17 -10.25 4.06
N THR A 45 -23.11 -9.64 4.58
CA THR A 45 -23.22 -8.54 5.54
C THR A 45 -23.98 -7.35 4.94
N ALA A 46 -23.64 -6.96 3.71
CA ALA A 46 -24.34 -5.88 3.02
C ALA A 46 -25.84 -6.20 2.82
N GLY A 47 -26.16 -7.44 2.46
CA GLY A 47 -27.56 -7.90 2.33
C GLY A 47 -28.32 -7.83 3.64
N VAL A 48 -27.71 -8.26 4.75
CA VAL A 48 -28.33 -8.17 6.09
C VAL A 48 -28.55 -6.71 6.49
N LEU A 49 -27.54 -5.85 6.31
CA LEU A 49 -27.65 -4.43 6.63
C LEU A 49 -28.70 -3.73 5.77
N ALA A 50 -28.77 -4.05 4.48
CA ALA A 50 -29.80 -3.52 3.58
C ALA A 50 -31.22 -3.95 3.99
N LEU A 51 -31.36 -5.22 4.39
CA LEU A 51 -32.63 -5.73 4.91
C LEU A 51 -33.04 -5.02 6.20
N MET A 52 -32.11 -4.86 7.15
CA MET A 52 -32.35 -4.11 8.39
C MET A 52 -32.74 -2.66 8.11
N ALA A 53 -32.00 -1.98 7.22
CA ALA A 53 -32.28 -0.59 6.85
C ALA A 53 -33.63 -0.44 6.13
N GLY A 54 -34.06 -1.44 5.37
CA GLY A 54 -35.37 -1.44 4.71
C GLY A 54 -36.55 -1.72 5.65
N LEU A 55 -36.32 -2.48 6.73
CA LEU A 55 -37.36 -2.87 7.68
C LEU A 55 -37.45 -1.93 8.90
N THR A 56 -36.38 -1.21 9.21
CA THR A 56 -36.31 -0.34 10.38
C THR A 56 -35.97 1.10 9.99
N THR A 57 -36.74 2.04 10.50
CA THR A 57 -36.47 3.47 10.31
C THR A 57 -35.51 3.94 11.41
N ILE A 58 -34.26 4.27 11.04
CA ILE A 58 -33.23 4.70 11.97
C ILE A 58 -33.49 6.15 12.42
N ASN A 59 -33.88 7.02 11.46
CA ASN A 59 -34.17 8.43 11.73
C ASN A 59 -35.68 8.67 11.72
N ALA A 60 -36.13 9.49 12.66
CA ALA A 60 -37.52 9.95 12.73
C ALA A 60 -37.78 11.02 11.65
N ILE A 61 -37.85 10.56 10.39
CA ILE A 61 -37.98 11.46 9.21
C ILE A 61 -39.22 12.35 9.30
N TRP A 62 -40.27 11.88 9.98
CA TRP A 62 -41.51 12.66 10.25
C TRP A 62 -41.26 13.89 11.15
N LEU A 63 -40.17 13.96 11.91
CA LEU A 63 -39.79 15.12 12.73
C LEU A 63 -39.02 16.18 11.94
N LEU A 64 -38.44 15.80 10.79
CA LEU A 64 -37.62 16.73 10.00
C LEU A 64 -38.42 17.64 9.07
N GLY A 65 -39.70 17.31 8.87
CA GLY A 65 -40.57 18.04 7.94
C GLY A 65 -40.24 17.81 6.47
N PRO A 66 -40.94 18.47 5.56
CA PRO A 66 -40.68 18.35 4.12
C PRO A 66 -39.35 19.03 3.74
N TYR A 67 -38.71 18.52 2.71
CA TYR A 67 -37.51 19.13 2.14
C TYR A 67 -37.76 20.56 1.71
N ASN A 68 -36.92 21.49 2.18
CA ASN A 68 -36.96 22.89 1.79
C ASN A 68 -35.77 23.25 0.91
N PRO A 69 -35.96 23.46 -0.40
CA PRO A 69 -34.87 23.76 -1.34
C PRO A 69 -34.22 25.14 -1.09
N ALA A 70 -34.86 26.02 -0.30
CA ALA A 70 -34.29 27.31 0.09
C ALA A 70 -33.23 27.18 1.22
N GLN A 71 -33.14 26.03 1.88
CA GLN A 71 -32.07 25.76 2.85
C GLN A 71 -30.82 25.27 2.10
N VAL A 72 -29.87 26.20 1.94
CA VAL A 72 -28.63 25.92 1.21
C VAL A 72 -27.71 24.93 1.94
N SER A 73 -27.81 24.84 3.27
CA SER A 73 -27.05 23.89 4.09
C SER A 73 -27.88 23.44 5.28
N ALA A 74 -27.93 22.13 5.48
CA ALA A 74 -28.56 21.56 6.67
C ALA A 74 -27.70 21.70 7.95
N GLY A 75 -26.51 22.29 7.86
CA GLY A 75 -25.54 22.36 8.95
C GLY A 75 -24.92 21.00 9.35
N SER A 76 -25.27 19.92 8.64
CA SER A 76 -24.70 18.60 8.84
C SER A 76 -23.78 18.23 7.68
N GLN A 77 -22.64 17.67 8.03
CA GLN A 77 -21.68 17.14 7.07
C GLN A 77 -21.72 15.61 7.08
N PRO A 78 -21.45 14.96 5.97
CA PRO A 78 -21.28 13.51 5.96
C PRO A 78 -20.06 13.12 6.82
N ASP A 79 -20.03 11.87 7.27
CA ASP A 79 -18.86 11.33 7.96
C ASP A 79 -17.60 11.46 7.11
N ILE A 80 -16.45 11.67 7.75
CA ILE A 80 -15.19 11.97 7.08
C ILE A 80 -14.81 10.93 6.00
N TYR A 81 -15.19 9.66 6.20
CA TYR A 81 -14.94 8.60 5.23
C TYR A 81 -15.85 8.65 3.99
N MET A 82 -16.96 9.40 4.06
CA MET A 82 -17.87 9.65 2.93
C MET A 82 -17.67 11.03 2.32
N LEU A 83 -16.90 11.91 2.98
CA LEU A 83 -16.73 13.31 2.58
C LEU A 83 -16.11 13.45 1.17
N TRP A 84 -15.33 12.46 0.72
CA TRP A 84 -14.75 12.43 -0.61
C TRP A 84 -15.81 12.34 -1.72
N THR A 85 -16.91 11.63 -1.49
CA THR A 85 -18.00 11.53 -2.48
C THR A 85 -18.75 12.84 -2.61
N ASP A 86 -18.99 13.53 -1.48
CA ASP A 86 -19.58 14.87 -1.47
C ASP A 86 -18.65 15.88 -2.13
N GLY A 87 -17.36 15.83 -1.81
CA GLY A 87 -16.36 16.68 -2.46
C GLY A 87 -16.25 16.47 -3.96
N LEU A 88 -16.34 15.22 -4.41
CA LEU A 88 -16.38 14.91 -5.83
C LEU A 88 -17.60 15.55 -6.51
N ALA A 89 -18.77 15.51 -5.86
CA ALA A 89 -19.98 16.16 -6.35
C ALA A 89 -19.83 17.71 -6.40
N ARG A 90 -19.18 18.29 -5.38
CA ARG A 90 -18.98 19.76 -5.30
C ARG A 90 -18.00 20.31 -6.35
N VAL A 91 -16.96 19.55 -6.69
CA VAL A 91 -16.00 19.98 -7.72
C VAL A 91 -16.45 19.63 -9.12
N MET A 92 -17.32 18.64 -9.30
CA MET A 92 -17.82 18.23 -10.60
C MET A 92 -18.57 19.39 -11.26
N PRO A 93 -18.30 19.69 -12.55
CA PRO A 93 -19.14 20.62 -13.30
C PRO A 93 -20.56 20.05 -13.44
N ALA A 94 -21.55 20.94 -13.49
CA ALA A 94 -22.95 20.58 -13.72
C ALA A 94 -23.17 20.18 -15.19
N TRP A 95 -22.55 19.08 -15.61
CA TRP A 95 -22.72 18.56 -16.97
C TRP A 95 -23.98 17.72 -17.04
N GLU A 96 -24.90 18.18 -17.84
CA GLU A 96 -26.12 17.46 -18.17
C GLU A 96 -26.06 17.04 -19.65
N LEU A 97 -26.41 15.80 -19.92
CA LEU A 97 -26.48 15.27 -21.28
C LEU A 97 -27.94 15.01 -21.64
N TYR A 98 -28.42 15.71 -22.67
CA TYR A 98 -29.77 15.58 -23.15
C TYR A 98 -29.83 14.58 -24.34
N LEU A 99 -30.51 13.47 -24.14
CA LEU A 99 -30.67 12.39 -25.10
C LEU A 99 -32.16 12.30 -25.48
N GLY A 100 -32.62 13.20 -26.32
CA GLY A 100 -34.04 13.30 -26.70
C GLY A 100 -34.93 13.63 -25.50
N HIS A 101 -35.71 12.64 -25.03
CA HIS A 101 -36.57 12.81 -23.85
C HIS A 101 -35.90 12.46 -22.52
N TYR A 102 -34.65 12.00 -22.55
CA TYR A 102 -33.91 11.59 -21.34
C TYR A 102 -32.82 12.60 -21.05
N THR A 103 -32.72 12.98 -19.78
CA THR A 103 -31.62 13.82 -19.26
C THR A 103 -30.73 12.98 -18.35
N VAL A 104 -29.44 12.90 -18.67
CA VAL A 104 -28.43 12.34 -17.77
C VAL A 104 -27.96 13.46 -16.85
N PRO A 105 -28.29 13.40 -15.55
CA PRO A 105 -27.96 14.48 -14.62
C PRO A 105 -26.48 14.49 -14.26
N GLY A 106 -25.95 15.62 -13.78
CA GLY A 106 -24.56 15.77 -13.33
C GLY A 106 -24.17 14.76 -12.24
N ALA A 107 -25.11 14.35 -11.40
CA ALA A 107 -24.89 13.32 -10.38
C ALA A 107 -24.47 11.94 -10.94
N PHE A 108 -24.88 11.62 -12.17
CA PHE A 108 -24.47 10.38 -12.85
C PHE A 108 -22.95 10.33 -13.03
N TRP A 109 -22.33 11.43 -13.44
CA TRP A 109 -20.88 11.50 -13.66
C TRP A 109 -20.10 11.31 -12.37
N VAL A 110 -20.63 11.84 -11.26
CA VAL A 110 -20.04 11.63 -9.91
C VAL A 110 -20.08 10.16 -9.54
N ALA A 111 -21.23 9.51 -9.68
CA ALA A 111 -21.39 8.09 -9.37
C ALA A 111 -20.51 7.22 -10.28
N MET A 112 -20.46 7.53 -11.58
CA MET A 112 -19.63 6.83 -12.56
C MET A 112 -18.13 6.96 -12.19
N LEU A 113 -17.66 8.16 -11.85
CA LEU A 113 -16.27 8.38 -11.50
C LEU A 113 -15.90 7.68 -10.19
N ALA A 114 -16.77 7.72 -9.19
CA ALA A 114 -16.59 6.98 -7.95
C ALA A 114 -16.53 5.45 -8.18
N GLY A 115 -17.42 4.92 -9.02
CA GLY A 115 -17.39 3.52 -9.43
C GLY A 115 -16.12 3.16 -10.21
N LEU A 116 -15.69 4.02 -11.13
CA LEU A 116 -14.46 3.84 -11.89
C LEU A 116 -13.23 3.77 -10.97
N MET A 117 -13.16 4.61 -9.94
CA MET A 117 -12.06 4.55 -8.96
C MET A 117 -11.98 3.18 -8.29
N VAL A 118 -13.11 2.61 -7.86
CA VAL A 118 -13.16 1.27 -7.25
C VAL A 118 -12.71 0.20 -8.26
N VAL A 119 -13.21 0.27 -9.49
CA VAL A 119 -12.84 -0.67 -10.57
C VAL A 119 -11.34 -0.60 -10.86
N LEU A 120 -10.76 0.60 -10.94
CA LEU A 120 -9.31 0.78 -11.17
C LEU A 120 -8.47 0.22 -10.02
N LEU A 121 -8.90 0.39 -8.77
CA LEU A 121 -8.21 -0.19 -7.61
C LEU A 121 -8.20 -1.72 -7.66
N ILE A 122 -9.34 -2.33 -8.03
CA ILE A 122 -9.47 -3.80 -8.16
C ILE A 122 -8.66 -4.29 -9.37
N ALA A 123 -8.68 -3.58 -10.48
CA ALA A 123 -8.02 -3.96 -11.72
C ALA A 123 -6.49 -3.75 -11.68
N TYR A 124 -6.00 -2.86 -10.81
CA TYR A 124 -4.60 -2.44 -10.78
C TYR A 124 -3.59 -3.60 -10.72
N PRO A 125 -3.72 -4.61 -9.83
CA PRO A 125 -2.77 -5.73 -9.78
C PRO A 125 -2.69 -6.52 -11.09
N PHE A 126 -3.81 -6.69 -11.76
CA PHE A 126 -3.87 -7.40 -13.05
C PHE A 126 -3.26 -6.59 -14.19
N ILE A 127 -3.49 -5.28 -14.18
CA ILE A 127 -2.89 -4.34 -15.15
C ILE A 127 -1.37 -4.30 -14.96
N GLU A 128 -0.92 -4.19 -13.72
CA GLU A 128 0.52 -4.16 -13.40
C GLU A 128 1.20 -5.46 -13.82
N ALA A 129 0.66 -6.63 -13.46
CA ALA A 129 1.20 -7.92 -13.88
C ALA A 129 1.29 -8.05 -15.41
N LYS A 130 0.30 -7.52 -16.15
CA LYS A 130 0.32 -7.54 -17.61
C LYS A 130 1.38 -6.60 -18.20
N ILE A 131 1.57 -5.42 -17.62
CA ILE A 131 2.53 -4.41 -18.12
C ILE A 131 3.97 -4.83 -17.78
N THR A 132 4.21 -5.32 -16.58
CA THR A 132 5.54 -5.73 -16.13
C THR A 132 5.94 -7.11 -16.66
N GLY A 133 4.98 -7.94 -17.07
CA GLY A 133 5.19 -9.35 -17.42
C GLY A 133 5.44 -10.24 -16.20
N ASP A 134 5.37 -9.67 -15.00
CA ASP A 134 5.62 -10.39 -13.76
C ASP A 134 4.33 -11.09 -13.29
N THR A 135 4.34 -12.41 -13.42
CA THR A 135 3.23 -13.28 -12.98
C THR A 135 3.59 -14.09 -11.74
N ALA A 136 4.76 -13.86 -11.16
CA ALA A 136 5.20 -14.54 -9.96
C ALA A 136 4.37 -14.17 -8.74
N HIS A 137 4.35 -15.04 -7.75
CA HIS A 137 3.72 -14.75 -6.46
C HIS A 137 4.73 -14.02 -5.56
N HIS A 138 4.37 -12.79 -5.20
CA HIS A 138 5.14 -11.98 -4.26
C HIS A 138 4.50 -12.00 -2.89
N ASN A 139 5.20 -12.58 -1.93
CA ASN A 139 4.75 -12.70 -0.54
C ASN A 139 5.42 -11.67 0.37
N LEU A 140 6.52 -11.07 -0.08
CA LEU A 140 7.19 -9.98 0.62
C LEU A 140 6.66 -8.62 0.15
N LEU A 141 6.40 -7.72 1.11
CA LEU A 141 6.06 -6.35 0.79
C LEU A 141 7.30 -5.62 0.26
N GLN A 142 7.23 -5.20 -1.00
CA GLN A 142 8.29 -4.40 -1.61
C GLN A 142 8.36 -3.01 -0.95
N ARG A 143 9.59 -2.51 -0.75
CA ARG A 143 9.78 -1.16 -0.22
C ARG A 143 9.31 -0.12 -1.24
N PRO A 144 8.67 0.99 -0.80
CA PRO A 144 8.16 2.01 -1.71
C PRO A 144 9.20 2.53 -2.71
N ARG A 145 10.45 2.69 -2.27
CA ARG A 145 11.55 3.18 -3.12
C ARG A 145 11.95 2.21 -4.23
N ASP A 146 11.70 0.90 -4.05
CA ASP A 146 12.12 -0.13 -5.01
C ASP A 146 11.16 -0.27 -6.19
N VAL A 147 9.95 0.24 -6.02
CA VAL A 147 8.88 0.27 -7.03
C VAL A 147 8.37 1.69 -7.26
N PRO A 148 9.21 2.58 -7.83
CA PRO A 148 8.95 4.03 -7.89
C PRO A 148 7.66 4.37 -8.64
N VAL A 149 7.33 3.67 -9.72
CA VAL A 149 6.11 3.92 -10.50
C VAL A 149 4.86 3.60 -9.67
N ARG A 150 4.80 2.40 -9.05
CA ARG A 150 3.68 1.98 -8.20
C ARG A 150 3.49 2.95 -7.03
N THR A 151 4.58 3.29 -6.35
CA THR A 151 4.55 4.23 -5.22
C THR A 151 4.05 5.60 -5.63
N SER A 152 4.50 6.10 -6.79
CA SER A 152 4.10 7.41 -7.31
C SER A 152 2.63 7.43 -7.74
N LEU A 153 2.13 6.35 -8.36
CA LEU A 153 0.71 6.19 -8.67
C LEU A 153 -0.15 6.15 -7.40
N GLY A 154 0.33 5.44 -6.37
CA GLY A 154 -0.33 5.43 -5.07
C GLY A 154 -0.42 6.82 -4.44
N MET A 155 0.69 7.58 -4.44
CA MET A 155 0.70 8.95 -3.92
C MET A 155 -0.15 9.92 -4.76
N MET A 156 -0.19 9.74 -6.08
CA MET A 156 -1.13 10.47 -6.94
C MET A 156 -2.58 10.21 -6.54
N GLY A 157 -2.94 8.95 -6.31
CA GLY A 157 -4.28 8.56 -5.84
C GLY A 157 -4.60 9.13 -4.46
N ILE A 158 -3.64 9.10 -3.52
CA ILE A 158 -3.79 9.69 -2.19
C ILE A 158 -4.00 11.21 -2.29
N ALA A 159 -3.22 11.91 -3.12
CA ALA A 159 -3.36 13.34 -3.33
C ALA A 159 -4.72 13.71 -3.93
N PHE A 160 -5.19 12.92 -4.89
CA PHE A 160 -6.54 13.07 -5.46
C PHE A 160 -7.61 12.87 -4.39
N TYR A 161 -7.55 11.75 -3.66
CA TYR A 161 -8.53 11.44 -2.61
C TYR A 161 -8.53 12.49 -1.49
N PHE A 162 -7.36 12.94 -1.06
CA PHE A 162 -7.21 14.00 -0.07
C PHE A 162 -7.90 15.30 -0.51
N LEU A 163 -7.67 15.69 -1.76
CA LEU A 163 -8.22 16.95 -2.28
C LEU A 163 -9.75 16.91 -2.44
N VAL A 164 -10.30 15.80 -2.95
CA VAL A 164 -11.76 15.66 -3.02
C VAL A 164 -12.38 15.59 -1.63
N THR A 165 -11.71 14.96 -0.65
CA THR A 165 -12.17 14.96 0.74
C THR A 165 -12.20 16.37 1.33
N LEU A 166 -11.15 17.17 1.12
CA LEU A 166 -11.15 18.58 1.53
C LEU A 166 -12.26 19.38 0.84
N SER A 167 -12.50 19.11 -0.44
CA SER A 167 -13.57 19.79 -1.20
C SER A 167 -14.97 19.47 -0.67
N GLY A 168 -15.16 18.34 0.02
CA GLY A 168 -16.39 18.01 0.72
C GLY A 168 -16.72 18.98 1.87
N GLY A 169 -15.70 19.60 2.45
CA GLY A 169 -15.85 20.64 3.47
C GLY A 169 -15.79 22.08 2.96
N ASN A 170 -15.97 22.33 1.66
CA ASN A 170 -15.84 23.65 1.05
C ASN A 170 -16.66 24.74 1.74
N ASP A 171 -17.87 24.43 2.16
CA ASP A 171 -18.76 25.35 2.86
C ASP A 171 -18.22 25.74 4.25
N LEU A 172 -17.63 24.80 4.99
CA LEU A 172 -16.98 25.07 6.27
C LEU A 172 -15.75 25.95 6.08
N PHE A 173 -14.91 25.65 5.09
CA PHE A 173 -13.74 26.47 4.77
C PHE A 173 -14.15 27.87 4.31
N ALA A 174 -15.15 27.97 3.43
CA ALA A 174 -15.68 29.24 2.96
C ALA A 174 -16.17 30.11 4.13
N TYR A 175 -16.90 29.51 5.07
CA TYR A 175 -17.41 30.20 6.25
C TYR A 175 -16.28 30.64 7.19
N HIS A 176 -15.35 29.75 7.55
CA HIS A 176 -14.31 30.08 8.52
C HIS A 176 -13.24 31.05 7.99
N PHE A 177 -12.94 30.98 6.71
CA PHE A 177 -11.93 31.86 6.10
C PHE A 177 -12.53 33.10 5.40
N GLY A 178 -13.86 33.26 5.42
CA GLY A 178 -14.51 34.40 4.77
C GLY A 178 -14.31 34.44 3.24
N VAL A 179 -14.11 33.28 2.61
CA VAL A 179 -13.88 33.14 1.16
C VAL A 179 -15.17 32.70 0.49
N SER A 180 -15.39 33.11 -0.76
CA SER A 180 -16.59 32.69 -1.50
C SER A 180 -16.56 31.18 -1.80
N LEU A 181 -17.71 30.53 -1.73
CA LEU A 181 -17.86 29.11 -2.06
C LEU A 181 -17.38 28.80 -3.48
N ASN A 182 -17.64 29.73 -4.41
CA ASN A 182 -17.16 29.58 -5.79
C ASN A 182 -15.64 29.57 -5.90
N ALA A 183 -14.94 30.40 -5.12
CA ALA A 183 -13.48 30.39 -5.09
C ALA A 183 -12.95 29.05 -4.55
N MET A 184 -13.55 28.51 -3.48
CA MET A 184 -13.19 27.18 -2.94
C MET A 184 -13.41 26.06 -3.96
N THR A 185 -14.51 26.11 -4.72
CA THR A 185 -14.77 25.15 -5.80
C THR A 185 -13.70 25.22 -6.90
N TRP A 186 -13.27 26.43 -7.28
CA TRP A 186 -12.20 26.59 -8.28
C TRP A 186 -10.84 26.13 -7.72
N VAL A 187 -10.53 26.38 -6.47
CA VAL A 187 -9.34 25.83 -5.80
C VAL A 187 -9.34 24.31 -5.87
N GLY A 188 -10.48 23.67 -5.57
CA GLY A 188 -10.65 22.22 -5.70
C GLY A 188 -10.41 21.74 -7.14
N ARG A 189 -11.02 22.38 -8.13
CA ARG A 189 -10.89 21.99 -9.56
C ARG A 189 -9.47 22.14 -10.09
N ILE A 190 -8.83 23.27 -9.83
CA ILE A 190 -7.43 23.51 -10.23
C ILE A 190 -6.51 22.54 -9.48
N GLY A 191 -6.76 22.38 -8.18
CA GLY A 191 -6.00 21.45 -7.35
C GLY A 191 -6.04 20.01 -7.87
N LEU A 192 -7.20 19.53 -8.34
CA LEU A 192 -7.36 18.19 -8.90
C LEU A 192 -6.57 17.97 -10.21
N ILE A 193 -6.34 19.04 -10.96
CA ILE A 193 -5.52 18.97 -12.18
C ILE A 193 -4.03 19.01 -11.84
N VAL A 194 -3.62 19.77 -10.82
CA VAL A 194 -2.23 20.08 -10.53
C VAL A 194 -1.63 19.15 -9.47
N LEU A 195 -2.33 18.94 -8.36
CA LEU A 195 -1.76 18.26 -7.18
C LEU A 195 -1.46 16.77 -7.42
N PRO A 196 -2.35 15.97 -8.03
CA PRO A 196 -2.06 14.56 -8.25
C PRO A 196 -0.85 14.32 -9.17
N PRO A 197 -0.71 14.97 -10.34
CA PRO A 197 0.49 14.84 -11.18
C PRO A 197 1.76 15.33 -10.47
N LEU A 198 1.66 16.41 -9.70
CA LEU A 198 2.78 16.91 -8.92
C LEU A 198 3.22 15.90 -7.85
N ALA A 199 2.27 15.31 -7.13
CA ALA A 199 2.54 14.27 -6.14
C ALA A 199 3.22 13.04 -6.78
N TYR A 200 2.77 12.63 -7.97
CA TYR A 200 3.44 11.59 -8.74
C TYR A 200 4.89 11.94 -9.02
N PHE A 201 5.14 13.09 -9.63
CA PHE A 201 6.46 13.52 -10.04
C PHE A 201 7.43 13.66 -8.85
N VAL A 202 6.99 14.32 -7.78
CA VAL A 202 7.81 14.50 -6.57
C VAL A 202 8.15 13.15 -5.94
N THR A 203 7.16 12.27 -5.79
CA THR A 203 7.38 10.94 -5.21
C THR A 203 8.33 10.09 -6.05
N TYR A 204 8.18 10.13 -7.37
CA TYR A 204 9.07 9.43 -8.28
C TYR A 204 10.53 9.90 -8.13
N ARG A 205 10.74 11.21 -8.10
CA ARG A 205 12.08 11.80 -7.90
C ARG A 205 12.68 11.43 -6.55
N ILE A 206 11.87 11.42 -5.49
CA ILE A 206 12.31 10.99 -4.16
C ILE A 206 12.73 9.51 -4.18
N CYS A 207 11.91 8.62 -4.75
CA CYS A 207 12.23 7.19 -4.83
C CYS A 207 13.54 6.94 -5.58
N ILE A 208 13.73 7.57 -6.75
CA ILE A 208 14.96 7.44 -7.54
C ILE A 208 16.17 8.02 -6.78
N GLY A 209 16.02 9.15 -6.10
CA GLY A 209 17.07 9.72 -5.27
C GLY A 209 17.51 8.78 -4.14
N LEU A 210 16.54 8.15 -3.47
CA LEU A 210 16.81 7.18 -2.42
C LEU A 210 17.47 5.90 -2.95
N GLN A 211 17.05 5.40 -4.12
CA GLN A 211 17.71 4.25 -4.77
C GLN A 211 19.16 4.58 -5.15
N ARG A 212 19.38 5.78 -5.70
CA ARG A 212 20.75 6.24 -6.05
C ARG A 212 21.64 6.27 -4.82
N SER A 213 21.17 6.87 -3.73
CA SER A 213 21.91 6.90 -2.48
C SER A 213 22.16 5.51 -1.88
N ASP A 214 21.24 4.55 -2.06
CA ASP A 214 21.47 3.17 -1.62
C ASP A 214 22.52 2.47 -2.49
N ARG A 215 22.52 2.70 -3.82
CA ARG A 215 23.53 2.14 -4.73
C ARG A 215 24.92 2.70 -4.48
N GLU A 216 25.01 3.99 -4.22
CA GLU A 216 26.29 4.66 -3.90
C GLU A 216 26.98 4.01 -2.69
N VAL A 217 26.20 3.70 -1.65
CA VAL A 217 26.72 2.99 -0.48
C VAL A 217 27.12 1.56 -0.80
N LEU A 218 26.38 0.86 -1.69
CA LEU A 218 26.72 -0.51 -2.11
C LEU A 218 27.97 -0.57 -3.00
N GLU A 219 28.26 0.50 -3.73
CA GLU A 219 29.42 0.64 -4.61
C GLU A 219 30.70 1.08 -3.88
N HIS A 220 30.56 2.07 -2.99
CA HIS A 220 31.71 2.74 -2.37
C HIS A 220 31.87 2.43 -0.88
N GLY A 221 30.85 1.85 -0.23
CA GLY A 221 30.85 1.65 1.22
C GLY A 221 30.23 2.82 1.99
N ILE A 222 30.26 2.72 3.31
CA ILE A 222 29.70 3.71 4.23
C ILE A 222 30.76 4.77 4.54
N GLU A 223 30.36 6.03 4.50
CA GLU A 223 31.17 7.15 4.98
C GLU A 223 31.50 7.00 6.47
N THR A 224 32.79 7.05 6.82
CA THR A 224 33.23 6.88 8.21
C THR A 224 33.37 8.22 8.95
N GLY A 225 33.36 9.34 8.23
CA GLY A 225 33.69 10.67 8.74
C GLY A 225 35.17 10.85 9.01
N VAL A 226 36.03 9.88 8.68
CA VAL A 226 37.50 9.99 8.83
C VAL A 226 38.09 10.51 7.54
N ILE A 227 38.70 11.70 7.61
CA ILE A 227 39.37 12.34 6.48
C ILE A 227 40.85 12.06 6.55
N LYS A 228 41.43 11.49 5.49
CA LYS A 228 42.84 11.19 5.34
C LYS A 228 43.45 12.12 4.29
N MET A 229 44.56 12.73 4.65
CA MET A 229 45.38 13.49 3.68
C MET A 229 46.25 12.52 2.87
N MET A 230 46.14 12.59 1.56
CA MET A 230 46.93 11.80 0.62
C MET A 230 48.31 12.44 0.39
N PRO A 231 49.32 11.69 -0.09
CA PRO A 231 50.66 12.21 -0.36
C PRO A 231 50.71 13.39 -1.36
N ASN A 232 49.68 13.50 -2.20
CA ASN A 232 49.51 14.60 -3.17
C ASN A 232 48.88 15.87 -2.55
N GLY A 233 48.57 15.85 -1.23
CA GLY A 233 47.91 16.94 -0.52
C GLY A 233 46.37 16.95 -0.63
N ALA A 234 45.74 16.02 -1.38
CA ALA A 234 44.31 15.91 -1.44
C ALA A 234 43.77 15.27 -0.17
N PHE A 235 42.58 15.69 0.24
CA PHE A 235 41.82 15.06 1.34
C PHE A 235 40.81 14.11 0.78
N VAL A 236 40.79 12.87 1.29
CA VAL A 236 39.84 11.82 0.91
C VAL A 236 39.18 11.30 2.16
N GLU A 237 37.87 11.17 2.13
CA GLU A 237 37.11 10.49 3.17
C GLU A 237 37.28 8.99 3.04
N ILE A 238 37.49 8.31 4.18
CA ILE A 238 37.60 6.83 4.21
C ILE A 238 36.21 6.24 4.29
N HIS A 239 35.90 5.37 3.35
CA HIS A 239 34.67 4.60 3.34
C HIS A 239 34.91 3.20 3.90
N GLN A 240 33.94 2.68 4.67
CA GLN A 240 33.95 1.30 5.16
C GLN A 240 33.22 0.43 4.14
N PRO A 241 33.87 -0.53 3.49
CA PRO A 241 33.24 -1.46 2.56
C PRO A 241 32.15 -2.29 3.26
N LEU A 242 31.05 -2.55 2.56
CA LEU A 242 29.97 -3.45 3.03
C LEU A 242 30.23 -4.91 2.69
N GLY A 243 31.02 -5.16 1.65
CA GLY A 243 31.38 -6.47 1.14
C GLY A 243 32.88 -6.70 1.15
N GLU A 244 33.30 -7.60 0.29
CA GLU A 244 34.72 -7.93 0.09
C GLU A 244 35.46 -6.75 -0.54
N VAL A 245 36.79 -6.74 -0.37
CA VAL A 245 37.70 -5.80 -1.02
C VAL A 245 38.52 -6.61 -2.04
N ASP A 246 38.77 -6.01 -3.20
CA ASP A 246 39.61 -6.62 -4.21
C ASP A 246 41.10 -6.63 -3.78
N GLU A 247 41.98 -7.26 -4.58
CA GLU A 247 43.41 -7.34 -4.33
C GLU A 247 44.11 -5.97 -4.27
N HIS A 248 43.44 -4.92 -4.77
CA HIS A 248 43.94 -3.54 -4.79
C HIS A 248 43.38 -2.68 -3.68
N GLY A 249 42.54 -3.25 -2.80
CA GLY A 249 41.93 -2.54 -1.69
C GLY A 249 40.66 -1.74 -2.06
N HIS A 250 40.09 -1.96 -3.26
CA HIS A 250 38.85 -1.32 -3.66
C HIS A 250 37.63 -2.17 -3.25
N PRO A 251 36.52 -1.54 -2.81
CA PRO A 251 35.29 -2.26 -2.51
C PRO A 251 34.74 -2.99 -3.76
N VAL A 252 34.39 -4.25 -3.60
CA VAL A 252 33.64 -4.97 -4.64
C VAL A 252 32.18 -4.51 -4.59
N PRO A 253 31.63 -3.94 -5.68
CA PRO A 253 30.26 -3.45 -5.70
C PRO A 253 29.24 -4.56 -5.39
N LEU A 254 28.36 -4.30 -4.45
CA LEU A 254 27.27 -5.24 -4.12
C LEU A 254 26.05 -4.97 -5.00
N PRO A 255 25.34 -6.03 -5.43
CA PRO A 255 24.12 -5.85 -6.23
C PRO A 255 23.00 -5.23 -5.38
N TYR A 256 22.21 -4.37 -6.00
CA TYR A 256 21.02 -3.80 -5.39
C TYR A 256 19.89 -4.83 -5.34
N ALA A 257 19.65 -5.40 -4.17
CA ALA A 257 18.68 -6.49 -3.98
C ALA A 257 17.32 -6.05 -3.40
N GLY A 258 17.02 -4.74 -3.36
CA GLY A 258 15.77 -4.23 -2.82
C GLY A 258 15.61 -4.38 -1.31
N ALA A 259 16.70 -4.50 -0.57
CA ALA A 259 16.71 -4.65 0.88
C ALA A 259 17.34 -3.40 1.58
N PRO A 260 17.17 -3.19 2.91
CA PRO A 260 17.72 -2.02 3.60
C PRO A 260 19.25 -1.95 3.52
N VAL A 261 19.81 -0.87 3.04
CA VAL A 261 21.25 -0.61 3.01
C VAL A 261 21.63 0.15 4.27
N PRO A 262 22.62 -0.33 5.06
CA PRO A 262 23.11 0.41 6.21
C PRO A 262 23.84 1.67 5.73
N LYS A 263 23.53 2.81 6.34
CA LYS A 263 24.11 4.12 5.96
C LYS A 263 24.99 4.74 7.04
N GLN A 264 25.01 4.13 8.22
CA GLN A 264 25.77 4.61 9.37
C GLN A 264 26.56 3.46 9.98
N MET A 265 27.73 3.75 10.51
CA MET A 265 28.65 2.78 11.08
C MET A 265 28.02 1.94 12.21
N ASN A 266 27.14 2.55 13.02
CA ASN A 266 26.42 1.84 14.10
C ASN A 266 25.44 0.79 13.59
N GLN A 267 25.09 0.80 12.31
CA GLN A 267 24.21 -0.19 11.69
C GLN A 267 24.96 -1.46 11.24
N LEU A 268 26.29 -1.43 11.21
CA LEU A 268 27.15 -2.55 10.81
C LEU A 268 27.35 -3.59 11.91
N GLY A 269 27.07 -3.26 13.15
CA GLY A 269 27.37 -4.14 14.30
C GLY A 269 28.84 -4.09 14.74
N PHE A 270 29.15 -4.84 15.82
CA PHE A 270 30.45 -4.78 16.52
C PHE A 270 31.64 -5.24 15.68
N SER A 271 31.46 -6.07 14.65
CA SER A 271 32.53 -6.62 13.81
C SER A 271 32.79 -5.81 12.54
N GLY A 272 32.09 -4.70 12.33
CA GLY A 272 32.12 -3.97 11.06
C GLY A 272 31.45 -4.70 9.89
N HIS A 273 30.86 -5.86 10.16
CA HIS A 273 30.02 -6.57 9.21
C HIS A 273 28.57 -6.13 9.34
N PRO A 274 27.78 -6.17 8.25
CA PRO A 274 26.37 -5.89 8.31
C PRO A 274 25.74 -6.71 9.44
N GLY A 275 25.17 -6.03 10.45
CA GLY A 275 24.55 -6.72 11.58
C GLY A 275 23.42 -7.64 11.11
N ARG A 276 23.02 -8.58 11.97
CA ARG A 276 21.83 -9.43 11.71
C ARG A 276 20.63 -8.53 11.46
N GLY A 277 20.30 -8.27 10.22
CA GLY A 277 19.24 -7.34 9.83
C GLY A 277 19.54 -6.54 8.59
N THR A 278 20.77 -6.58 8.13
CA THR A 278 21.21 -5.93 6.91
C THR A 278 21.31 -6.92 5.75
N LEU A 279 21.45 -6.40 4.59
CA LEU A 279 21.21 -6.86 3.25
C LEU A 279 21.97 -8.06 2.76
N THR A 280 23.03 -8.46 3.38
CA THR A 280 23.78 -9.65 3.01
C THR A 280 23.74 -10.64 4.16
N PRO A 281 22.66 -11.44 4.25
CA PRO A 281 22.83 -12.71 4.96
C PRO A 281 23.93 -13.45 4.21
N ASP A 282 24.90 -14.02 4.95
CA ASP A 282 25.86 -14.93 4.40
C ASP A 282 25.11 -15.93 3.48
N PRO A 283 25.47 -16.05 2.19
CA PRO A 283 24.80 -16.97 1.28
C PRO A 283 24.70 -18.38 1.85
N GLU A 284 25.68 -18.82 2.63
CA GLU A 284 25.67 -20.11 3.32
C GLU A 284 24.66 -20.16 4.46
N ASP A 285 24.46 -19.06 5.21
CA ASP A 285 23.42 -18.97 6.26
C ASP A 285 22.02 -18.95 5.66
N VAL A 286 21.83 -18.33 4.50
CA VAL A 286 20.54 -18.34 3.77
C VAL A 286 20.25 -19.74 3.25
N ALA A 287 21.24 -20.38 2.63
CA ALA A 287 21.08 -21.73 2.09
C ALA A 287 20.80 -22.75 3.21
N ARG A 288 21.52 -22.64 4.34
CA ARG A 288 21.32 -23.50 5.50
C ARG A 288 19.94 -23.31 6.16
N LYS A 289 19.48 -22.07 6.32
CA LYS A 289 18.14 -21.76 6.83
C LYS A 289 17.04 -22.16 5.85
N ALA A 290 17.24 -21.95 4.56
CA ALA A 290 16.30 -22.42 3.55
C ALA A 290 16.14 -23.94 3.59
N ALA A 291 17.26 -24.68 3.65
CA ALA A 291 17.25 -26.14 3.78
C ALA A 291 16.60 -26.61 5.11
N GLN A 292 16.79 -25.87 6.18
CA GLN A 292 16.17 -26.17 7.48
C GLN A 292 14.65 -25.99 7.43
N ILE A 293 14.18 -24.88 6.84
CA ILE A 293 12.74 -24.59 6.67
C ILE A 293 12.11 -25.61 5.70
N GLU A 294 12.81 -25.97 4.63
CA GLU A 294 12.33 -26.98 3.69
C GLU A 294 12.18 -28.35 4.37
N HIS A 295 13.12 -28.71 5.26
CA HIS A 295 13.04 -29.93 6.04
C HIS A 295 11.89 -29.88 7.08
N GLU A 296 11.68 -28.77 7.76
CA GLU A 296 10.57 -28.58 8.71
C GLU A 296 9.22 -28.63 7.98
N ASN A 297 9.09 -27.98 6.84
CA ASN A 297 7.86 -28.01 6.02
C ASN A 297 7.55 -29.44 5.53
N HIS A 298 8.55 -30.20 5.11
CA HIS A 298 8.36 -31.60 4.72
C HIS A 298 7.96 -32.49 5.88
N GLN A 299 8.47 -32.24 7.09
CA GLN A 299 8.02 -32.96 8.29
C GLN A 299 6.58 -32.65 8.66
N GLU A 300 6.17 -31.36 8.65
CA GLU A 300 4.78 -30.97 8.92
C GLU A 300 3.82 -31.53 7.87
N GLU A 301 4.19 -31.51 6.58
CA GLU A 301 3.38 -32.09 5.52
C GLU A 301 3.22 -33.61 5.69
N TYR A 302 4.30 -34.31 6.08
CA TYR A 302 4.29 -35.75 6.33
C TYR A 302 3.42 -36.10 7.54
N GLU A 303 3.52 -35.35 8.64
CA GLU A 303 2.66 -35.53 9.82
C GLU A 303 1.21 -35.26 9.53
N MET A 304 0.91 -34.21 8.73
CA MET A 304 -0.46 -33.89 8.29
C MET A 304 -1.05 -35.01 7.42
N LEU A 305 -0.26 -35.56 6.49
CA LEU A 305 -0.68 -36.69 5.67
C LEU A 305 -0.89 -37.97 6.51
N GLN A 306 -0.08 -38.22 7.50
CA GLN A 306 -0.28 -39.33 8.43
C GLN A 306 -1.55 -39.17 9.27
N ALA A 307 -1.81 -37.95 9.78
CA ALA A 307 -3.03 -37.64 10.52
C ALA A 307 -4.29 -37.79 9.66
N LEU A 308 -4.21 -37.35 8.41
CA LEU A 308 -5.32 -37.49 7.45
C LEU A 308 -5.60 -38.96 7.11
N ASN A 309 -4.55 -39.75 6.87
CA ASN A 309 -4.66 -41.17 6.59
C ASN A 309 -5.17 -41.98 7.80
N LYS A 310 -4.85 -41.54 9.01
CA LYS A 310 -5.39 -42.12 10.24
C LYS A 310 -6.89 -41.80 10.41
N ALA A 311 -7.26 -40.52 10.22
CA ALA A 311 -8.66 -40.12 10.29
C ALA A 311 -9.56 -40.81 9.24
N ASN A 312 -9.06 -41.02 8.03
CA ASN A 312 -9.77 -41.77 7.00
C ASN A 312 -9.91 -43.26 7.36
N ARG A 313 -8.90 -43.89 7.96
CA ARG A 313 -9.03 -45.29 8.45
C ARG A 313 -10.03 -45.41 9.57
N ASP A 314 -10.01 -44.50 10.54
CA ASP A 314 -10.93 -44.48 11.65
C ASP A 314 -12.39 -44.25 11.18
N ALA A 315 -12.58 -43.43 10.14
CA ALA A 315 -13.90 -43.24 9.50
C ALA A 315 -14.37 -44.47 8.75
N ASP A 316 -13.51 -45.20 8.03
CA ASP A 316 -13.83 -46.43 7.34
C ASP A 316 -14.16 -47.60 8.29
N GLU A 317 -13.47 -47.66 9.44
CA GLU A 317 -13.77 -48.65 10.48
C GLU A 317 -15.10 -48.34 11.24
N GLY A 318 -15.38 -47.04 11.44
CA GLY A 318 -16.66 -46.59 12.00
C GLY A 318 -17.85 -46.94 11.11
N ASN A 319 -17.69 -46.83 9.80
CA ASN A 319 -18.74 -47.12 8.82
C ASN A 319 -19.00 -48.64 8.58
N LYS A 320 -18.03 -49.48 8.98
CA LYS A 320 -18.20 -50.95 8.91
C LYS A 320 -18.85 -51.55 10.15
N LYS A 321 -19.02 -50.74 11.22
CA LYS A 321 -19.64 -51.19 12.48
C LYS A 321 -21.09 -50.68 12.68
N SER A 322 -21.59 -49.86 11.79
CA SER A 322 -22.98 -49.44 11.69
C SER A 322 -23.71 -50.28 10.61
#